data_f764ee4749ec34b807848b03bdbd9f23
#
_entry.id   f764ee4749ec34b807848b03bdbd9f23
#
_cell.length_a   1.000
_cell.length_b   1.000
_cell.length_c   1.000
_cell.angle_alpha   90.00
_cell.angle_beta   90.00
_cell.angle_gamma   90.00
#
_symmetry.space_group_name_H-M   'P 1'
#
loop_
_entity.id
_entity.type
_entity.pdbx_description
1 polymer ?
#
loop_
_entity_poly.entity_id
_entity_poly.type
_entity_poly.pdbx_seq_one_letter_code
_entity_poly.pdbx_strand_id
1 'polypeptide(L)'
;MKKIQLGQSDLHVTPICLGTMTFGEQVDEPTAHAILSRSLERGVDFIDTAEMYSVPTRKETYSVTETIIGNWFAANPGARQKLVLATKVAGPLRNTPWVREGVGMTAADIVASCEASLKRLKTDTIDLYQIHWPERHVPAFGNIYYDPAKEVTQTPIHEQLETFGKLVKAGKIRAIGLSNETPYGVHEFVRLAEQHGLPRVATVQNVYNLASRGAENGLDETMHRLGVSLLAYSPLAYGLLTGKYDKSGITGPDAPEEARITRYESVRKLRWGRPDALKAARLYNQLARDNGLTPTQLALGFCYTKWQVASTIIGVRTLAQLDEDIDAYGTTLSPEILAEIDRIRWDIRDPAA
;
A
#
# COMPACT_ATOMS: atom_id res chain seq x y z
N MET A 1 11.57 17.05 -2.00
CA MET A 1 10.16 16.86 -2.38
C MET A 1 9.27 17.70 -1.48
N LYS A 2 8.20 18.33 -2.02
CA LYS A 2 7.23 19.09 -1.20
C LYS A 2 6.38 18.09 -0.43
N LYS A 3 6.28 18.27 0.90
CA LYS A 3 5.44 17.41 1.73
C LYS A 3 3.95 17.68 1.54
N ILE A 4 3.14 16.64 1.69
CA ILE A 4 1.69 16.64 1.53
C ILE A 4 1.07 16.25 2.88
N GLN A 5 0.06 17.00 3.31
CA GLN A 5 -0.71 16.69 4.51
C GLN A 5 -1.61 15.46 4.25
N LEU A 6 -1.63 14.53 5.19
CA LEU A 6 -2.51 13.36 5.12
C LEU A 6 -3.89 13.68 5.68
N GLY A 7 -4.87 13.77 4.80
CA GLY A 7 -6.25 14.10 5.17
C GLY A 7 -6.32 15.39 5.99
N GLN A 8 -6.99 15.31 7.14
CA GLN A 8 -7.10 16.40 8.11
C GLN A 8 -6.20 16.18 9.34
N SER A 9 -5.20 15.29 9.26
CA SER A 9 -4.25 15.04 10.35
C SER A 9 -3.12 16.07 10.37
N ASP A 10 -2.28 16.02 11.39
CA ASP A 10 -1.03 16.80 11.50
C ASP A 10 0.15 16.15 10.75
N LEU A 11 -0.06 14.99 10.14
CA LEU A 11 0.99 14.27 9.42
C LEU A 11 1.25 14.89 8.05
N HIS A 12 2.52 15.20 7.78
CA HIS A 12 3.01 15.66 6.49
C HIS A 12 4.08 14.71 5.97
N VAL A 13 3.86 14.14 4.80
CA VAL A 13 4.70 13.09 4.22
C VAL A 13 5.23 13.45 2.84
N THR A 14 6.29 12.79 2.41
CA THR A 14 6.76 12.87 1.03
C THR A 14 5.76 12.19 0.07
N PRO A 15 5.66 12.67 -1.21
CA PRO A 15 4.83 12.02 -2.25
C PRO A 15 5.22 10.58 -2.56
N ILE A 16 6.39 10.17 -2.09
CA ILE A 16 6.90 8.79 -2.17
C ILE A 16 6.90 8.20 -0.76
N CYS A 17 6.38 6.99 -0.63
CA CYS A 17 6.43 6.17 0.57
C CYS A 17 7.22 4.90 0.28
N LEU A 18 8.17 4.53 1.14
CA LEU A 18 8.85 3.25 1.04
C LEU A 18 7.99 2.13 1.63
N GLY A 19 7.48 1.25 0.77
CA GLY A 19 6.81 0.02 1.15
C GLY A 19 7.80 -1.10 1.43
N THR A 20 7.61 -1.82 2.51
CA THR A 20 8.62 -2.75 3.05
C THR A 20 8.21 -4.22 3.00
N MET A 21 7.12 -4.58 2.32
CA MET A 21 6.55 -5.93 2.36
C MET A 21 7.44 -7.06 1.80
N THR A 22 8.56 -6.72 1.18
CA THR A 22 9.55 -7.68 0.67
C THR A 22 10.66 -8.02 1.67
N PHE A 23 10.79 -7.24 2.75
CA PHE A 23 11.86 -7.40 3.74
C PHE A 23 11.62 -8.64 4.59
N GLY A 24 12.65 -9.51 4.66
CA GLY A 24 12.59 -10.79 5.35
C GLY A 24 12.11 -11.98 4.50
N GLU A 25 11.69 -11.74 3.24
CA GLU A 25 11.34 -12.81 2.29
C GLU A 25 12.18 -12.74 1.01
N GLN A 26 12.16 -11.59 0.30
CA GLN A 26 12.95 -11.36 -0.93
C GLN A 26 14.17 -10.48 -0.70
N VAL A 27 14.19 -9.76 0.40
CA VAL A 27 15.25 -8.82 0.78
C VAL A 27 15.70 -9.19 2.18
N ASP A 28 16.98 -9.52 2.32
CA ASP A 28 17.58 -9.82 3.62
C ASP A 28 17.73 -8.54 4.49
N GLU A 29 18.00 -8.72 5.76
CA GLU A 29 18.09 -7.62 6.72
C GLU A 29 19.20 -6.61 6.37
N PRO A 30 20.42 -7.00 5.99
CA PRO A 30 21.46 -6.04 5.59
C PRO A 30 21.06 -5.18 4.38
N THR A 31 20.48 -5.79 3.36
CA THR A 31 19.99 -5.07 2.16
C THR A 31 18.81 -4.16 2.52
N ALA A 32 17.88 -4.62 3.39
CA ALA A 32 16.78 -3.79 3.87
C ALA A 32 17.26 -2.56 4.63
N HIS A 33 18.27 -2.71 5.49
CA HIS A 33 18.89 -1.58 6.20
C HIS A 33 19.56 -0.59 5.25
N ALA A 34 20.22 -1.07 4.19
CA ALA A 34 20.80 -0.21 3.17
C ALA A 34 19.72 0.57 2.39
N ILE A 35 18.60 -0.10 2.04
CA ILE A 35 17.44 0.53 1.38
C ILE A 35 16.81 1.60 2.28
N LEU A 36 16.59 1.32 3.56
CA LEU A 36 16.04 2.28 4.53
C LEU A 36 16.95 3.52 4.67
N SER A 37 18.26 3.32 4.82
CA SER A 37 19.23 4.40 4.93
C SER A 37 19.27 5.25 3.65
N ARG A 38 19.35 4.60 2.48
CA ARG A 38 19.37 5.28 1.18
C ARG A 38 18.08 6.04 0.91
N SER A 39 16.93 5.49 1.28
CA SER A 39 15.62 6.14 1.17
C SER A 39 15.60 7.46 1.94
N LEU A 40 16.03 7.44 3.20
CA LEU A 40 16.12 8.64 4.03
C LEU A 40 17.13 9.67 3.48
N GLU A 41 18.30 9.24 3.01
CA GLU A 41 19.30 10.08 2.35
C GLU A 41 18.75 10.78 1.10
N ARG A 42 17.90 10.07 0.32
CA ARG A 42 17.23 10.58 -0.86
C ARG A 42 16.02 11.46 -0.53
N GLY A 43 15.73 11.68 0.77
CA GLY A 43 14.67 12.55 1.26
C GLY A 43 13.27 11.95 1.23
N VAL A 44 13.14 10.62 1.22
CA VAL A 44 11.89 9.90 1.44
C VAL A 44 11.76 9.67 2.94
N ASP A 45 10.77 10.29 3.57
CA ASP A 45 10.56 10.28 5.01
C ASP A 45 9.30 9.53 5.45
N PHE A 46 8.69 8.78 4.56
CA PHE A 46 7.50 7.99 4.83
C PHE A 46 7.77 6.51 4.56
N ILE A 47 7.52 5.67 5.58
CA ILE A 47 7.71 4.22 5.52
C ILE A 47 6.39 3.53 5.86
N ASP A 48 6.01 2.53 5.04
CA ASP A 48 4.82 1.70 5.24
C ASP A 48 5.20 0.24 5.45
N THR A 49 4.74 -0.33 6.55
CA THR A 49 4.87 -1.75 6.91
C THR A 49 3.52 -2.34 7.37
N ALA A 50 3.50 -3.55 7.89
CA ALA A 50 2.33 -4.18 8.51
C ALA A 50 2.72 -5.32 9.44
N GLU A 51 1.87 -5.62 10.44
CA GLU A 51 2.11 -6.74 11.37
C GLU A 51 2.26 -8.07 10.65
N MET A 52 1.54 -8.28 9.53
CA MET A 52 1.57 -9.54 8.80
C MET A 52 2.74 -9.69 7.81
N TYR A 53 3.54 -8.64 7.58
CA TYR A 53 4.62 -8.72 6.60
C TYR A 53 5.78 -9.58 7.10
N SER A 54 6.38 -10.32 6.19
CA SER A 54 6.55 -10.15 4.74
C SER A 54 5.46 -10.84 3.90
N VAL A 55 5.53 -10.60 2.57
CA VAL A 55 4.60 -11.17 1.58
C VAL A 55 5.40 -11.92 0.49
N PRO A 56 5.04 -13.18 0.14
CA PRO A 56 3.89 -13.97 0.63
C PRO A 56 3.95 -14.24 2.12
N THR A 57 2.79 -14.15 2.79
CA THR A 57 2.70 -14.40 4.23
C THR A 57 2.91 -15.87 4.56
N ARG A 58 3.88 -16.16 5.43
CA ARG A 58 4.20 -17.50 5.95
C ARG A 58 4.36 -17.43 7.46
N LYS A 59 4.18 -18.55 8.13
CA LYS A 59 4.37 -18.63 9.59
C LYS A 59 5.80 -18.23 9.99
N GLU A 60 6.78 -18.66 9.22
CA GLU A 60 8.21 -18.45 9.47
C GLU A 60 8.66 -17.00 9.29
N THR A 61 7.98 -16.26 8.40
CA THR A 61 8.33 -14.87 8.06
C THR A 61 7.29 -13.84 8.55
N TYR A 62 6.31 -14.30 9.33
CA TYR A 62 5.33 -13.42 9.95
C TYR A 62 5.98 -12.37 10.86
N SER A 63 5.66 -11.12 10.67
CA SER A 63 6.15 -9.97 11.44
C SER A 63 7.66 -9.69 11.34
N VAL A 64 8.40 -10.41 10.50
CA VAL A 64 9.85 -10.22 10.35
C VAL A 64 10.17 -8.82 9.83
N THR A 65 9.35 -8.27 8.95
CA THR A 65 9.56 -6.92 8.39
C THR A 65 9.59 -5.83 9.46
N GLU A 66 8.65 -5.82 10.40
CA GLU A 66 8.66 -4.85 11.51
C GLU A 66 9.88 -5.04 12.41
N THR A 67 10.32 -6.27 12.62
CA THR A 67 11.54 -6.57 13.40
C THR A 67 12.78 -6.02 12.73
N ILE A 68 12.93 -6.19 11.40
CA ILE A 68 14.04 -5.62 10.61
C ILE A 68 14.06 -4.10 10.70
N ILE A 69 12.90 -3.44 10.58
CA ILE A 69 12.80 -1.98 10.71
C ILE A 69 13.18 -1.53 12.14
N GLY A 70 12.69 -2.24 13.15
CA GLY A 70 13.04 -1.95 14.55
C GLY A 70 14.54 -2.13 14.85
N ASN A 71 15.17 -3.13 14.24
CA ASN A 71 16.63 -3.32 14.33
C ASN A 71 17.38 -2.16 13.66
N TRP A 72 16.90 -1.69 12.52
CA TRP A 72 17.47 -0.52 11.84
C TRP A 72 17.34 0.75 12.70
N PHE A 73 16.19 0.99 13.34
CA PHE A 73 16.04 2.12 14.27
C PHE A 73 17.03 2.04 15.44
N ALA A 74 17.21 0.85 16.02
CA ALA A 74 18.15 0.65 17.10
C ALA A 74 19.62 0.89 16.68
N ALA A 75 19.95 0.54 15.44
CA ALA A 75 21.30 0.76 14.88
C ALA A 75 21.53 2.20 14.38
N ASN A 76 20.47 3.00 14.17
CA ASN A 76 20.54 4.35 13.65
C ASN A 76 19.81 5.35 14.57
N PRO A 77 20.43 5.74 15.71
CA PRO A 77 19.82 6.67 16.66
C PRO A 77 19.41 7.99 15.98
N GLY A 78 18.20 8.45 16.23
CA GLY A 78 17.64 9.65 15.62
C GLY A 78 16.97 9.45 14.25
N ALA A 79 17.04 8.27 13.64
CA ALA A 79 16.37 8.00 12.39
C ALA A 79 14.83 7.98 12.54
N ARG A 80 14.34 7.39 13.65
CA ARG A 80 12.89 7.30 13.93
C ARG A 80 12.19 8.66 13.93
N GLN A 81 12.84 9.69 14.49
CA GLN A 81 12.30 11.05 14.60
C GLN A 81 12.25 11.80 13.25
N LYS A 82 12.96 11.31 12.24
CA LYS A 82 12.99 11.91 10.90
C LYS A 82 11.94 11.33 9.97
N LEU A 83 11.19 10.31 10.41
CA LEU A 83 10.29 9.53 9.58
C LEU A 83 8.86 9.59 10.09
N VAL A 84 7.92 9.51 9.16
CA VAL A 84 6.53 9.12 9.40
C VAL A 84 6.45 7.61 9.19
N LEU A 85 6.08 6.88 10.24
CA LEU A 85 6.01 5.42 10.25
C LEU A 85 4.55 4.97 10.23
N ALA A 86 4.18 4.24 9.17
CA ALA A 86 2.89 3.58 9.06
C ALA A 86 3.03 2.06 9.27
N THR A 87 2.13 1.48 10.06
CA THR A 87 1.91 0.03 10.10
C THR A 87 0.42 -0.30 10.15
N LYS A 88 0.07 -1.60 10.16
CA LYS A 88 -1.31 -2.02 9.97
C LYS A 88 -1.66 -3.19 10.88
N VAL A 89 -2.86 -3.14 11.47
CA VAL A 89 -3.50 -4.32 12.06
C VAL A 89 -4.12 -5.17 10.94
N ALA A 90 -3.83 -6.46 10.92
CA ALA A 90 -4.44 -7.39 9.97
C ALA A 90 -5.93 -7.56 10.30
N GLY A 91 -6.78 -7.46 9.29
CA GLY A 91 -8.19 -7.84 9.40
C GLY A 91 -8.36 -9.36 9.47
N PRO A 92 -9.59 -9.86 9.64
CA PRO A 92 -9.83 -11.29 9.77
C PRO A 92 -9.48 -12.05 8.50
N LEU A 93 -9.10 -13.19 8.74
CA LEU A 93 -8.73 -14.40 8.02
C LEU A 93 -8.66 -14.39 6.50
N ARG A 94 -7.41 -14.50 6.05
CA ARG A 94 -7.07 -14.97 4.71
C ARG A 94 -6.18 -16.21 4.79
N ASN A 95 -6.67 -17.28 5.46
CA ASN A 95 -5.91 -18.50 5.68
C ASN A 95 -4.53 -18.28 6.33
N THR A 96 -4.47 -17.37 7.28
CA THR A 96 -3.26 -17.03 8.03
C THR A 96 -3.47 -17.22 9.53
N PRO A 97 -3.76 -18.46 10.01
CA PRO A 97 -4.10 -18.71 11.42
C PRO A 97 -2.97 -18.37 12.39
N TRP A 98 -1.76 -18.15 11.88
CA TRP A 98 -0.59 -17.76 12.68
C TRP A 98 -0.50 -16.26 12.96
N VAL A 99 -1.34 -15.41 12.32
CA VAL A 99 -1.35 -13.95 12.49
C VAL A 99 -2.08 -13.56 13.77
N ARG A 100 -2.15 -14.14 14.78
CA ARG A 100 -2.92 -14.07 16.03
C ARG A 100 -3.99 -15.15 16.08
N GLU A 101 -4.21 -15.69 17.22
CA GLU A 101 -5.26 -16.67 17.46
C GLU A 101 -6.64 -15.97 17.39
N GLY A 102 -7.49 -16.35 16.42
CA GLY A 102 -8.81 -15.78 16.26
C GLY A 102 -8.84 -14.33 15.75
N VAL A 103 -8.09 -14.02 14.68
CA VAL A 103 -7.97 -12.67 14.10
C VAL A 103 -9.32 -12.02 13.82
N GLY A 104 -9.70 -11.07 14.65
CA GLY A 104 -10.83 -10.15 14.47
C GLY A 104 -10.37 -8.70 14.58
N MET A 105 -11.35 -7.82 14.72
CA MET A 105 -11.14 -6.38 14.93
C MET A 105 -11.75 -5.94 16.26
N THR A 106 -11.81 -6.84 17.24
CA THR A 106 -12.23 -6.48 18.60
C THR A 106 -11.26 -5.49 19.24
N ALA A 107 -11.69 -4.82 20.28
CA ALA A 107 -10.81 -3.91 21.03
C ALA A 107 -9.53 -4.63 21.51
N ALA A 108 -9.64 -5.88 21.96
CA ALA A 108 -8.50 -6.69 22.37
C ALA A 108 -7.54 -6.97 21.23
N ASP A 109 -8.07 -7.33 20.05
CA ASP A 109 -7.26 -7.60 18.86
C ASP A 109 -6.46 -6.36 18.40
N ILE A 110 -7.14 -5.21 18.31
CA ILE A 110 -6.52 -3.95 17.86
C ILE A 110 -5.41 -3.53 18.83
N VAL A 111 -5.68 -3.59 20.15
CA VAL A 111 -4.70 -3.22 21.18
C VAL A 111 -3.52 -4.18 21.16
N ALA A 112 -3.76 -5.49 21.16
CA ALA A 112 -2.68 -6.50 21.16
C ALA A 112 -1.79 -6.37 19.91
N SER A 113 -2.39 -6.15 18.73
CA SER A 113 -1.64 -5.91 17.49
C SER A 113 -0.77 -4.66 17.57
N CYS A 114 -1.34 -3.53 18.05
CA CYS A 114 -0.61 -2.28 18.23
C CYS A 114 0.60 -2.44 19.16
N GLU A 115 0.40 -3.03 20.34
CA GLU A 115 1.47 -3.26 21.32
C GLU A 115 2.57 -4.16 20.77
N ALA A 116 2.18 -5.22 20.06
CA ALA A 116 3.15 -6.12 19.45
C ALA A 116 3.95 -5.43 18.34
N SER A 117 3.31 -4.57 17.51
CA SER A 117 3.98 -3.76 16.49
C SER A 117 4.94 -2.74 17.09
N LEU A 118 4.54 -2.01 18.14
CA LEU A 118 5.42 -1.09 18.87
C LEU A 118 6.67 -1.78 19.39
N LYS A 119 6.49 -2.99 19.98
CA LYS A 119 7.61 -3.80 20.49
C LYS A 119 8.57 -4.23 19.37
N ARG A 120 8.06 -4.74 18.23
CA ARG A 120 8.89 -5.16 17.10
C ARG A 120 9.61 -3.99 16.44
N LEU A 121 8.92 -2.88 16.28
CA LEU A 121 9.44 -1.63 15.69
C LEU A 121 10.37 -0.86 16.66
N LYS A 122 10.45 -1.28 17.92
CA LYS A 122 11.29 -0.64 18.96
C LYS A 122 11.03 0.86 19.08
N THR A 123 9.76 1.24 19.08
CA THR A 123 9.29 2.64 19.18
C THR A 123 8.06 2.71 20.08
N ASP A 124 7.86 3.85 20.72
CA ASP A 124 6.71 4.07 21.61
C ASP A 124 5.48 4.62 20.87
N THR A 125 5.66 5.06 19.61
CA THR A 125 4.59 5.69 18.83
C THR A 125 4.65 5.25 17.36
N ILE A 126 3.47 4.92 16.80
CA ILE A 126 3.22 4.74 15.38
C ILE A 126 2.55 6.01 14.85
N ASP A 127 3.04 6.60 13.76
CA ASP A 127 2.46 7.82 13.23
C ASP A 127 1.12 7.57 12.55
N LEU A 128 1.02 6.54 11.69
CA LEU A 128 -0.21 6.17 11.00
C LEU A 128 -0.52 4.68 11.26
N TYR A 129 -1.58 4.39 12.01
CA TYR A 129 -1.99 3.02 12.27
C TYR A 129 -3.23 2.69 11.44
N GLN A 130 -3.12 1.66 10.59
CA GLN A 130 -4.10 1.38 9.55
C GLN A 130 -4.84 0.06 9.80
N ILE A 131 -6.12 0.01 9.46
CA ILE A 131 -6.85 -1.25 9.26
C ILE A 131 -6.44 -1.81 7.90
N HIS A 132 -5.77 -2.97 7.87
CA HIS A 132 -5.17 -3.53 6.66
C HIS A 132 -6.20 -3.94 5.60
N TRP A 133 -7.34 -4.44 6.03
CA TRP A 133 -8.57 -4.67 5.26
C TRP A 133 -9.77 -4.75 6.19
N PRO A 134 -10.97 -4.43 5.71
CA PRO A 134 -12.19 -4.51 6.50
C PRO A 134 -12.47 -5.91 7.05
N GLU A 135 -13.10 -5.99 8.22
CA GLU A 135 -13.62 -7.24 8.76
C GLU A 135 -14.85 -7.71 7.98
N ARG A 136 -15.69 -6.80 7.51
CA ARG A 136 -16.84 -7.10 6.66
C ARG A 136 -16.43 -7.57 5.27
N HIS A 137 -17.33 -8.26 4.58
CA HIS A 137 -17.11 -8.62 3.18
C HIS A 137 -17.01 -7.37 2.30
N VAL A 138 -15.92 -7.27 1.54
CA VAL A 138 -15.69 -6.21 0.55
C VAL A 138 -15.07 -6.79 -0.72
N PRO A 139 -15.35 -6.22 -1.90
CA PRO A 139 -14.64 -6.56 -3.11
C PRO A 139 -13.19 -6.03 -3.01
N ALA A 140 -12.24 -6.94 -2.88
CA ALA A 140 -10.81 -6.63 -2.77
C ALA A 140 -9.93 -7.76 -3.29
N PHE A 141 -8.65 -7.45 -3.58
CA PHE A 141 -7.62 -8.42 -3.95
C PHE A 141 -7.94 -9.25 -5.20
N GLY A 142 -8.59 -8.64 -6.19
CA GLY A 142 -8.98 -9.28 -7.45
C GLY A 142 -10.40 -9.82 -7.45
N ASN A 143 -11.12 -9.70 -6.35
CA ASN A 143 -12.57 -9.83 -6.32
C ASN A 143 -13.19 -8.45 -6.53
N ILE A 144 -14.02 -8.30 -7.56
CA ILE A 144 -14.58 -7.01 -7.98
C ILE A 144 -16.07 -6.88 -7.71
N TYR A 145 -16.73 -7.95 -7.26
CA TYR A 145 -18.17 -7.96 -7.00
C TYR A 145 -18.44 -8.04 -5.51
N TYR A 146 -19.36 -7.18 -5.06
CA TYR A 146 -19.95 -7.29 -3.73
C TYR A 146 -21.02 -8.39 -3.73
N ASP A 147 -21.00 -9.22 -2.71
CA ASP A 147 -21.96 -10.32 -2.54
C ASP A 147 -22.53 -10.26 -1.13
N PRO A 148 -23.81 -9.84 -0.96
CA PRO A 148 -24.42 -9.75 0.36
C PRO A 148 -24.57 -11.11 1.07
N ALA A 149 -24.55 -12.21 0.33
CA ALA A 149 -24.57 -13.55 0.91
C ALA A 149 -23.29 -13.93 1.65
N LYS A 150 -22.20 -13.17 1.45
CA LYS A 150 -20.90 -13.33 2.14
C LYS A 150 -20.73 -12.40 3.34
N GLU A 151 -21.75 -11.66 3.70
CA GLU A 151 -21.69 -10.83 4.91
C GLU A 151 -21.50 -11.72 6.16
N VAL A 152 -20.64 -11.22 7.06
CA VAL A 152 -20.32 -11.88 8.32
C VAL A 152 -20.61 -10.96 9.49
N THR A 153 -20.86 -11.53 10.64
CA THR A 153 -20.89 -10.77 11.88
C THR A 153 -19.53 -10.15 12.11
N GLN A 154 -19.50 -8.86 12.37
CA GLN A 154 -18.27 -8.07 12.50
C GLN A 154 -18.31 -7.21 13.78
N THR A 155 -17.13 -6.80 14.23
CA THR A 155 -17.03 -5.76 15.26
C THR A 155 -17.55 -4.44 14.66
N PRO A 156 -18.51 -3.77 15.28
CA PRO A 156 -19.05 -2.51 14.78
C PRO A 156 -17.95 -1.48 14.53
N ILE A 157 -18.05 -0.72 13.44
CA ILE A 157 -17.05 0.32 13.09
C ILE A 157 -16.90 1.33 14.25
N HIS A 158 -17.99 1.66 14.94
CA HIS A 158 -17.96 2.54 16.11
C HIS A 158 -17.03 2.00 17.22
N GLU A 159 -17.12 0.72 17.56
CA GLU A 159 -16.27 0.10 18.59
C GLU A 159 -14.79 0.04 18.16
N GLN A 160 -14.54 -0.20 16.87
CA GLN A 160 -13.20 -0.10 16.31
C GLN A 160 -12.65 1.32 16.49
N LEU A 161 -13.41 2.36 16.10
CA LEU A 161 -13.03 3.77 16.24
C LEU A 161 -12.78 4.18 17.70
N GLU A 162 -13.63 3.74 18.64
CA GLU A 162 -13.39 4.00 20.07
C GLU A 162 -12.06 3.43 20.54
N THR A 163 -11.72 2.23 20.05
CA THR A 163 -10.44 1.59 20.40
C THR A 163 -9.25 2.36 19.84
N PHE A 164 -9.30 2.74 18.56
CA PHE A 164 -8.29 3.60 17.97
C PHE A 164 -8.20 4.95 18.69
N GLY A 165 -9.34 5.55 19.07
CA GLY A 165 -9.38 6.78 19.86
C GLY A 165 -8.66 6.66 21.21
N LYS A 166 -8.79 5.52 21.89
CA LYS A 166 -8.04 5.22 23.13
C LYS A 166 -6.55 5.13 22.87
N LEU A 167 -6.11 4.53 21.77
CA LEU A 167 -4.69 4.44 21.38
C LEU A 167 -4.12 5.83 21.03
N VAL A 168 -4.90 6.71 20.35
CA VAL A 168 -4.51 8.11 20.09
C VAL A 168 -4.34 8.85 21.42
N LYS A 169 -5.32 8.76 22.32
CA LYS A 169 -5.29 9.42 23.63
C LYS A 169 -4.12 8.93 24.50
N ALA A 170 -3.72 7.67 24.36
CA ALA A 170 -2.59 7.08 25.04
C ALA A 170 -1.23 7.44 24.40
N GLY A 171 -1.21 8.19 23.27
CA GLY A 171 0.00 8.57 22.55
C GLY A 171 0.67 7.41 21.80
N LYS A 172 0.02 6.25 21.67
CA LYS A 172 0.58 5.06 20.98
C LYS A 172 0.48 5.17 19.47
N ILE A 173 -0.54 5.88 18.96
CA ILE A 173 -0.70 6.20 17.55
C ILE A 173 -1.04 7.69 17.40
N ARG A 174 -0.70 8.29 16.24
CA ARG A 174 -1.03 9.70 15.98
C ARG A 174 -2.25 9.85 15.08
N ALA A 175 -2.35 9.04 14.04
CA ALA A 175 -3.46 9.08 13.09
C ALA A 175 -3.95 7.68 12.73
N ILE A 176 -5.18 7.61 12.23
CA ILE A 176 -5.87 6.38 11.82
C ILE A 176 -5.93 6.36 10.30
N GLY A 177 -5.67 5.20 9.67
CA GLY A 177 -5.87 4.96 8.26
C GLY A 177 -6.71 3.72 8.00
N LEU A 178 -7.23 3.64 6.78
CA LEU A 178 -7.91 2.46 6.26
C LEU A 178 -7.09 1.87 5.11
N SER A 179 -7.32 0.61 4.77
CA SER A 179 -6.75 0.01 3.57
C SER A 179 -7.71 -1.01 2.96
N ASN A 180 -7.68 -1.15 1.63
CA ASN A 180 -8.60 -2.01 0.89
C ASN A 180 -10.06 -1.71 1.18
N GLU A 181 -10.37 -0.42 1.38
CA GLU A 181 -11.66 0.04 1.81
C GLU A 181 -12.50 0.56 0.63
N THR A 182 -13.80 0.49 0.76
CA THR A 182 -14.79 0.95 -0.22
C THR A 182 -15.27 2.37 0.10
N PRO A 183 -15.94 3.08 -0.85
CA PRO A 183 -16.56 4.36 -0.57
C PRO A 183 -17.49 4.33 0.64
N TYR A 184 -18.31 3.26 0.78
CA TYR A 184 -19.19 3.09 1.95
C TYR A 184 -18.42 3.08 3.27
N GLY A 185 -17.35 2.28 3.37
CA GLY A 185 -16.62 2.20 4.62
C GLY A 185 -15.89 3.48 4.96
N VAL A 186 -15.25 4.15 3.99
CA VAL A 186 -14.63 5.46 4.22
C VAL A 186 -15.65 6.47 4.74
N HIS A 187 -16.84 6.53 4.11
CA HIS A 187 -17.92 7.41 4.55
C HIS A 187 -18.38 7.06 5.97
N GLU A 188 -18.59 5.79 6.26
CA GLU A 188 -19.14 5.34 7.56
C GLU A 188 -18.15 5.57 8.70
N PHE A 189 -16.86 5.32 8.50
CA PHE A 189 -15.81 5.68 9.47
C PHE A 189 -15.79 7.17 9.79
N VAL A 190 -15.87 8.03 8.78
CA VAL A 190 -15.89 9.48 8.98
C VAL A 190 -17.17 9.93 9.66
N ARG A 191 -18.33 9.45 9.20
CA ARG A 191 -19.64 9.79 9.77
C ARG A 191 -19.71 9.46 11.26
N LEU A 192 -19.30 8.23 11.64
CA LEU A 192 -19.31 7.80 13.04
C LEU A 192 -18.29 8.55 13.89
N ALA A 193 -17.10 8.84 13.33
CA ALA A 193 -16.11 9.64 14.04
C ALA A 193 -16.66 11.04 14.38
N GLU A 194 -17.31 11.71 13.43
CA GLU A 194 -17.94 13.02 13.66
C GLU A 194 -19.12 12.96 14.64
N GLN A 195 -19.99 11.96 14.47
CA GLN A 195 -21.17 11.76 15.33
C GLN A 195 -20.79 11.56 16.79
N HIS A 196 -19.68 10.88 17.06
CA HIS A 196 -19.27 10.48 18.42
C HIS A 196 -18.06 11.25 18.95
N GLY A 197 -17.56 12.28 18.23
CA GLY A 197 -16.40 13.07 18.63
C GLY A 197 -15.11 12.23 18.72
N LEU A 198 -14.96 11.22 17.86
CA LEU A 198 -13.82 10.32 17.78
C LEU A 198 -12.82 10.81 16.71
N PRO A 199 -11.55 10.37 16.76
CA PRO A 199 -10.58 10.71 15.73
C PRO A 199 -11.03 10.24 14.34
N ARG A 200 -10.96 11.11 13.35
CA ARG A 200 -11.26 10.80 11.96
C ARG A 200 -10.15 9.97 11.33
N VAL A 201 -10.51 9.15 10.34
CA VAL A 201 -9.52 8.51 9.47
C VAL A 201 -8.88 9.53 8.54
N ALA A 202 -7.54 9.49 8.44
CA ALA A 202 -6.77 10.43 7.62
C ALA A 202 -6.55 9.91 6.20
N THR A 203 -6.46 8.60 6.02
CA THR A 203 -6.06 7.99 4.75
C THR A 203 -6.88 6.75 4.42
N VAL A 204 -6.94 6.44 3.12
CA VAL A 204 -7.26 5.11 2.62
C VAL A 204 -6.11 4.63 1.73
N GLN A 205 -5.57 3.44 2.03
CA GLN A 205 -4.51 2.80 1.25
C GLN A 205 -5.10 1.73 0.33
N ASN A 206 -5.25 2.05 -0.95
CA ASN A 206 -5.84 1.13 -1.94
C ASN A 206 -4.91 0.91 -3.12
N VAL A 207 -5.13 -0.17 -3.87
CA VAL A 207 -4.43 -0.40 -5.13
C VAL A 207 -4.74 0.74 -6.11
N TYR A 208 -3.67 1.30 -6.69
CA TYR A 208 -3.83 2.31 -7.72
C TYR A 208 -2.62 2.33 -8.65
N ASN A 209 -2.85 2.08 -9.93
CA ASN A 209 -1.86 2.08 -11.00
C ASN A 209 -2.56 2.08 -12.37
N LEU A 210 -1.81 2.14 -13.47
CA LEU A 210 -2.35 2.14 -14.83
C LEU A 210 -3.28 0.96 -15.16
N ALA A 211 -3.06 -0.22 -14.56
CA ALA A 211 -3.87 -1.44 -14.79
C ALA A 211 -4.97 -1.65 -13.73
N SER A 212 -5.07 -0.78 -12.72
CA SER A 212 -6.06 -0.86 -11.65
C SER A 212 -6.39 0.54 -11.14
N ARG A 213 -7.45 1.14 -11.69
CA ARG A 213 -7.89 2.51 -11.42
C ARG A 213 -9.26 2.55 -10.73
N GLY A 214 -9.61 1.47 -10.02
CA GLY A 214 -10.92 1.35 -9.34
C GLY A 214 -11.20 2.47 -8.33
N ALA A 215 -10.16 3.11 -7.76
CA ALA A 215 -10.32 4.27 -6.89
C ALA A 215 -10.96 5.49 -7.61
N GLU A 216 -10.92 5.55 -8.95
CA GLU A 216 -11.59 6.59 -9.76
C GLU A 216 -13.08 6.29 -10.01
N ASN A 217 -13.63 5.24 -9.41
CA ASN A 217 -15.04 4.85 -9.55
C ASN A 217 -15.83 5.19 -8.28
N GLY A 218 -15.79 6.46 -7.86
CA GLY A 218 -16.55 7.03 -6.74
C GLY A 218 -15.82 7.06 -5.40
N LEU A 219 -14.70 6.35 -5.23
CA LEU A 219 -13.88 6.51 -4.03
C LEU A 219 -13.15 7.86 -4.04
N ASP A 220 -12.72 8.35 -5.19
CA ASP A 220 -12.10 9.66 -5.38
C ASP A 220 -13.03 10.81 -4.94
N GLU A 221 -14.31 10.81 -5.36
CA GLU A 221 -15.29 11.80 -4.90
C GLU A 221 -15.49 11.70 -3.38
N THR A 222 -15.64 10.47 -2.86
CA THR A 222 -15.78 10.23 -1.41
C THR A 222 -14.61 10.81 -0.63
N MET A 223 -13.38 10.53 -1.05
CA MET A 223 -12.16 11.04 -0.42
C MET A 223 -12.09 12.57 -0.47
N HIS A 224 -12.40 13.15 -1.63
CA HIS A 224 -12.38 14.61 -1.80
C HIS A 224 -13.36 15.30 -0.84
N ARG A 225 -14.62 14.86 -0.82
CA ARG A 225 -15.65 15.44 0.04
C ARG A 225 -15.38 15.28 1.53
N LEU A 226 -14.76 14.17 1.91
CA LEU A 226 -14.49 13.86 3.30
C LEU A 226 -13.08 14.28 3.75
N GLY A 227 -12.25 14.81 2.88
CA GLY A 227 -10.88 15.22 3.21
C GLY A 227 -10.02 14.03 3.66
N VAL A 228 -10.10 12.89 2.96
CA VAL A 228 -9.31 11.68 3.19
C VAL A 228 -8.30 11.52 2.05
N SER A 229 -7.06 11.19 2.35
CA SER A 229 -5.99 11.04 1.35
C SER A 229 -5.85 9.60 0.84
N LEU A 230 -5.56 9.43 -0.46
CA LEU A 230 -5.19 8.13 -1.02
C LEU A 230 -3.69 7.87 -0.84
N LEU A 231 -3.36 6.70 -0.30
CA LEU A 231 -2.05 6.08 -0.38
C LEU A 231 -2.09 4.99 -1.44
N ALA A 232 -1.41 5.22 -2.57
CA ALA A 232 -1.47 4.32 -3.73
C ALA A 232 -0.48 3.17 -3.58
N TYR A 233 -0.95 1.92 -3.37
CA TYR A 233 -0.07 0.77 -3.33
C TYR A 233 -0.02 0.02 -4.67
N SER A 234 1.08 -0.72 -4.89
CA SER A 234 1.41 -1.47 -6.11
C SER A 234 1.43 -0.60 -7.39
N PRO A 235 2.08 0.57 -7.38
CA PRO A 235 2.09 1.47 -8.53
C PRO A 235 2.69 0.83 -9.80
N LEU A 236 3.61 -0.12 -9.64
CA LEU A 236 4.25 -0.86 -10.73
C LEU A 236 3.57 -2.22 -11.02
N ALA A 237 2.37 -2.48 -10.48
CA ALA A 237 1.60 -3.71 -10.72
C ALA A 237 2.45 -4.99 -10.57
N TYR A 238 3.18 -5.12 -9.45
CA TYR A 238 4.11 -6.23 -9.18
C TYR A 238 5.19 -6.40 -10.25
N GLY A 239 5.53 -5.32 -10.95
CA GLY A 239 6.55 -5.28 -11.98
C GLY A 239 6.03 -5.49 -13.41
N LEU A 240 4.74 -5.65 -13.64
CA LEU A 240 4.15 -5.63 -14.99
C LEU A 240 4.46 -4.32 -15.73
N LEU A 241 4.37 -3.22 -15.01
CA LEU A 241 4.57 -1.87 -15.55
C LEU A 241 6.05 -1.41 -15.53
N THR A 242 7.00 -2.35 -15.48
CA THR A 242 8.44 -2.08 -15.64
C THR A 242 9.00 -2.62 -16.95
N GLY A 243 8.18 -3.31 -17.74
CA GLY A 243 8.59 -3.92 -19.00
C GLY A 243 9.31 -5.27 -18.89
N LYS A 244 9.64 -5.73 -17.67
CA LYS A 244 10.43 -6.96 -17.47
C LYS A 244 9.75 -8.24 -17.97
N TYR A 245 8.42 -8.24 -18.11
CA TYR A 245 7.64 -9.38 -18.59
C TYR A 245 7.21 -9.27 -20.06
N ASP A 246 7.56 -8.17 -20.75
CA ASP A 246 7.00 -7.88 -22.08
C ASP A 246 7.38 -8.94 -23.13
N LYS A 247 8.63 -9.38 -23.11
CA LYS A 247 9.15 -10.36 -24.08
C LYS A 247 8.81 -11.80 -23.68
N SER A 248 9.14 -12.17 -22.45
CA SER A 248 9.08 -13.55 -21.96
C SER A 248 7.74 -13.95 -21.34
N GLY A 249 6.87 -12.98 -21.03
CA GLY A 249 5.67 -13.25 -20.25
C GLY A 249 5.97 -13.49 -18.76
N ILE A 250 4.99 -14.05 -18.05
CA ILE A 250 5.04 -14.29 -16.60
C ILE A 250 5.28 -15.77 -16.25
N THR A 251 5.27 -16.64 -17.25
CA THR A 251 5.50 -18.09 -17.13
C THR A 251 6.29 -18.58 -18.34
N GLY A 252 6.89 -19.76 -18.22
CA GLY A 252 7.71 -20.35 -19.28
C GLY A 252 9.20 -20.24 -19.01
N PRO A 253 10.03 -20.86 -19.87
CA PRO A 253 11.47 -20.99 -19.61
C PRO A 253 12.22 -19.65 -19.63
N ASP A 254 11.73 -18.67 -20.39
CA ASP A 254 12.35 -17.35 -20.50
C ASP A 254 11.81 -16.33 -19.49
N ALA A 255 10.81 -16.69 -18.68
CA ALA A 255 10.23 -15.79 -17.70
C ALA A 255 11.25 -15.44 -16.60
N PRO A 256 11.31 -14.18 -16.14
CA PRO A 256 12.32 -13.75 -15.15
C PRO A 256 12.05 -14.46 -13.81
N GLU A 257 12.82 -15.51 -13.50
CA GLU A 257 12.61 -16.43 -12.38
C GLU A 257 12.48 -15.73 -11.03
N GLU A 258 13.33 -14.76 -10.75
CA GLU A 258 13.35 -14.00 -9.49
C GLU A 258 12.24 -12.94 -9.40
N ALA A 259 11.50 -12.71 -10.48
CA ALA A 259 10.43 -11.72 -10.46
C ALA A 259 9.17 -12.27 -9.77
N ARG A 260 8.50 -11.42 -8.99
CA ARG A 260 7.45 -11.83 -8.03
C ARG A 260 6.29 -12.61 -8.65
N ILE A 261 5.83 -12.23 -9.84
CA ILE A 261 4.70 -12.91 -10.49
C ILE A 261 5.15 -14.30 -10.99
N THR A 262 6.37 -14.43 -11.46
CA THR A 262 6.94 -15.72 -11.88
C THR A 262 7.18 -16.63 -10.68
N ARG A 263 7.88 -16.10 -9.67
CA ARG A 263 8.31 -16.86 -8.49
C ARG A 263 7.15 -17.35 -7.62
N TYR A 264 6.10 -16.53 -7.42
CA TYR A 264 5.02 -16.85 -6.50
C TYR A 264 3.71 -17.13 -7.23
N GLU A 265 3.31 -18.40 -7.27
CA GLU A 265 2.06 -18.83 -7.87
C GLU A 265 0.84 -18.17 -7.20
N SER A 266 0.87 -17.99 -5.87
CA SER A 266 -0.18 -17.30 -5.13
C SER A 266 -0.40 -15.86 -5.61
N VAL A 267 0.67 -15.16 -5.98
CA VAL A 267 0.61 -13.82 -6.58
C VAL A 267 0.05 -13.88 -8.00
N ARG A 268 0.52 -14.85 -8.80
CA ARG A 268 0.10 -15.03 -10.19
C ARG A 268 -1.38 -15.41 -10.32
N LYS A 269 -1.89 -16.24 -9.42
CA LYS A 269 -3.31 -16.66 -9.40
C LYS A 269 -4.28 -15.56 -9.00
N LEU A 270 -3.78 -14.46 -8.42
CA LEU A 270 -4.56 -13.26 -8.16
C LEU A 270 -4.76 -12.44 -9.45
N ARG A 271 -5.03 -11.17 -9.29
CA ARG A 271 -5.29 -10.21 -10.38
C ARG A 271 -4.14 -10.01 -11.36
N TRP A 272 -2.88 -10.16 -10.91
CA TRP A 272 -1.69 -9.81 -11.69
C TRP A 272 -1.34 -10.82 -12.79
N GLY A 273 -1.82 -12.04 -12.72
CA GLY A 273 -1.60 -13.07 -13.75
C GLY A 273 -2.69 -13.15 -14.81
N ARG A 274 -3.67 -12.27 -14.79
CA ARG A 274 -4.74 -12.26 -15.81
C ARG A 274 -4.16 -11.88 -17.18
N PRO A 275 -4.58 -12.55 -18.28
CA PRO A 275 -4.08 -12.24 -19.62
C PRO A 275 -4.22 -10.78 -20.01
N ASP A 276 -5.37 -10.16 -19.68
CA ASP A 276 -5.64 -8.75 -20.00
C ASP A 276 -4.75 -7.79 -19.18
N ALA A 277 -4.33 -8.16 -17.96
CA ALA A 277 -3.38 -7.38 -17.19
C ALA A 277 -2.01 -7.30 -17.88
N LEU A 278 -1.52 -8.44 -18.41
CA LEU A 278 -0.28 -8.47 -19.18
C LEU A 278 -0.41 -7.75 -20.52
N LYS A 279 -1.57 -7.88 -21.20
CA LYS A 279 -1.84 -7.18 -22.46
C LYS A 279 -1.85 -5.66 -22.27
N ALA A 280 -2.57 -5.16 -21.27
CA ALA A 280 -2.60 -3.74 -20.94
C ALA A 280 -1.22 -3.21 -20.53
N ALA A 281 -0.49 -3.96 -19.70
CA ALA A 281 0.85 -3.58 -19.29
C ALA A 281 1.79 -3.40 -20.48
N ARG A 282 1.77 -4.30 -21.48
CA ARG A 282 2.57 -4.17 -22.71
C ARG A 282 2.23 -2.91 -23.49
N LEU A 283 0.94 -2.54 -23.57
CA LEU A 283 0.52 -1.30 -24.26
C LEU A 283 1.04 -0.07 -23.53
N TYR A 284 0.93 0.00 -22.20
CA TYR A 284 1.47 1.11 -21.41
C TYR A 284 3.00 1.17 -21.49
N ASN A 285 3.68 0.03 -21.41
CA ASN A 285 5.13 -0.05 -21.51
C ASN A 285 5.63 0.39 -22.88
N GLN A 286 4.89 0.06 -23.95
CA GLN A 286 5.20 0.53 -25.30
C GLN A 286 4.97 2.03 -25.44
N LEU A 287 3.86 2.54 -24.92
CA LEU A 287 3.58 3.99 -24.90
C LEU A 287 4.71 4.78 -24.22
N ALA A 288 5.25 4.26 -23.10
CA ALA A 288 6.40 4.87 -22.45
C ALA A 288 7.60 4.98 -23.39
N ARG A 289 7.99 3.86 -24.04
CA ARG A 289 9.15 3.80 -24.94
C ARG A 289 8.98 4.71 -26.16
N ASP A 290 7.79 4.77 -26.74
CA ASP A 290 7.48 5.60 -27.90
C ASP A 290 7.58 7.11 -27.59
N ASN A 291 7.53 7.46 -26.29
CA ASN A 291 7.68 8.83 -25.81
C ASN A 291 8.99 9.09 -25.06
N GLY A 292 10.01 8.22 -25.24
CA GLY A 292 11.32 8.40 -24.63
C GLY A 292 11.39 8.23 -23.10
N LEU A 293 10.35 7.60 -22.51
CA LEU A 293 10.28 7.29 -21.09
C LEU A 293 10.59 5.83 -20.83
N THR A 294 11.09 5.51 -19.64
CA THR A 294 11.05 4.13 -19.16
C THR A 294 9.62 3.76 -18.76
N PRO A 295 9.22 2.47 -18.83
CA PRO A 295 7.94 2.02 -18.29
C PRO A 295 7.72 2.43 -16.82
N THR A 296 8.77 2.34 -16.00
CA THR A 296 8.76 2.78 -14.59
C THR A 296 8.41 4.26 -14.45
N GLN A 297 9.04 5.12 -15.27
CA GLN A 297 8.75 6.57 -15.28
C GLN A 297 7.30 6.86 -15.66
N LEU A 298 6.76 6.20 -16.69
CA LEU A 298 5.36 6.38 -17.07
C LEU A 298 4.41 5.97 -15.94
N ALA A 299 4.64 4.79 -15.35
CA ALA A 299 3.74 4.23 -14.33
C ALA A 299 3.78 5.03 -13.02
N LEU A 300 4.96 5.43 -12.57
CA LEU A 300 5.10 6.23 -11.35
C LEU A 300 4.69 7.69 -11.60
N GLY A 301 5.09 8.29 -12.73
CA GLY A 301 4.67 9.63 -13.13
C GLY A 301 3.17 9.75 -13.20
N PHE A 302 2.46 8.73 -13.70
CA PHE A 302 1.00 8.69 -13.66
C PHE A 302 0.45 8.78 -12.23
N CYS A 303 0.98 8.02 -11.28
CA CYS A 303 0.53 8.08 -9.88
C CYS A 303 0.83 9.44 -9.25
N TYR A 304 2.03 9.99 -9.48
CA TYR A 304 2.47 11.27 -8.89
C TYR A 304 1.69 12.48 -9.42
N THR A 305 1.08 12.40 -10.60
CA THR A 305 0.30 13.50 -11.19
C THR A 305 -1.17 13.52 -10.75
N LYS A 306 -1.63 12.50 -10.04
CA LYS A 306 -3.05 12.38 -9.65
C LYS A 306 -3.33 13.13 -8.36
N TRP A 307 -4.25 14.06 -8.41
CA TRP A 307 -4.64 14.92 -7.28
C TRP A 307 -5.09 14.16 -6.04
N GLN A 308 -5.71 12.99 -6.21
CA GLN A 308 -6.20 12.15 -5.12
C GLN A 308 -5.08 11.40 -4.39
N VAL A 309 -3.91 11.22 -5.01
CA VAL A 309 -2.78 10.46 -4.44
C VAL A 309 -1.90 11.39 -3.60
N ALA A 310 -1.92 11.21 -2.29
CA ALA A 310 -1.05 11.94 -1.39
C ALA A 310 0.36 11.34 -1.35
N SER A 311 0.46 10.02 -1.41
CA SER A 311 1.77 9.33 -1.46
C SER A 311 1.66 8.00 -2.20
N THR A 312 2.67 7.70 -3.00
CA THR A 312 2.79 6.46 -3.78
C THR A 312 3.74 5.51 -3.07
N ILE A 313 3.24 4.33 -2.73
CA ILE A 313 4.00 3.31 -1.99
C ILE A 313 4.80 2.48 -2.99
N ILE A 314 6.09 2.79 -3.12
CA ILE A 314 7.03 2.02 -3.93
C ILE A 314 7.53 0.80 -3.16
N GLY A 315 7.86 -0.27 -3.88
CA GLY A 315 8.39 -1.51 -3.28
C GLY A 315 9.58 -2.02 -4.07
N VAL A 316 10.74 -2.04 -3.46
CA VAL A 316 12.02 -2.34 -4.10
C VAL A 316 12.73 -3.53 -3.46
N ARG A 317 13.68 -4.14 -4.20
CA ARG A 317 14.56 -5.21 -3.72
C ARG A 317 16.04 -4.83 -3.77
N THR A 318 16.38 -3.77 -4.49
CA THR A 318 17.77 -3.29 -4.67
C THR A 318 17.82 -1.78 -4.55
N LEU A 319 19.01 -1.25 -4.25
CA LEU A 319 19.26 0.20 -4.23
C LEU A 319 19.03 0.83 -5.60
N ALA A 320 19.41 0.13 -6.69
CA ALA A 320 19.19 0.63 -8.05
C ALA A 320 17.70 0.83 -8.37
N GLN A 321 16.83 -0.11 -7.93
CA GLN A 321 15.39 0.06 -8.07
C GLN A 321 14.87 1.23 -7.24
N LEU A 322 15.37 1.40 -6.01
CA LEU A 322 15.00 2.54 -5.17
C LEU A 322 15.35 3.87 -5.84
N ASP A 323 16.56 3.98 -6.35
CA ASP A 323 17.02 5.19 -7.04
C ASP A 323 16.20 5.46 -8.32
N GLU A 324 15.90 4.43 -9.14
CA GLU A 324 15.04 4.54 -10.32
C GLU A 324 13.64 5.03 -9.97
N ASP A 325 13.03 4.44 -8.94
CA ASP A 325 11.67 4.78 -8.51
C ASP A 325 11.61 6.22 -7.95
N ILE A 326 12.63 6.67 -7.22
CA ILE A 326 12.73 8.04 -6.71
C ILE A 326 12.99 9.03 -7.86
N ASP A 327 13.88 8.70 -8.80
CA ASP A 327 14.21 9.54 -9.95
C ASP A 327 13.04 9.70 -10.94
N ALA A 328 12.07 8.78 -10.91
CA ALA A 328 10.83 8.93 -11.64
C ALA A 328 9.92 10.08 -11.09
N TYR A 329 10.20 10.60 -9.89
CA TYR A 329 9.48 11.75 -9.36
C TYR A 329 9.86 13.02 -10.14
N GLY A 330 8.85 13.71 -10.65
CA GLY A 330 9.04 14.86 -11.52
C GLY A 330 8.91 14.54 -13.02
N THR A 331 8.70 13.27 -13.38
CA THR A 331 8.34 12.90 -14.75
C THR A 331 7.03 13.62 -15.13
N THR A 332 7.11 14.42 -16.20
CA THR A 332 5.94 15.12 -16.75
C THR A 332 5.33 14.27 -17.86
N LEU A 333 4.03 14.04 -17.77
CA LEU A 333 3.26 13.37 -18.80
C LEU A 333 2.50 14.44 -19.62
N SER A 334 2.70 14.44 -20.94
CA SER A 334 2.01 15.38 -21.82
C SER A 334 0.51 15.07 -21.91
N PRO A 335 -0.33 16.02 -22.33
CA PRO A 335 -1.76 15.77 -22.57
C PRO A 335 -2.01 14.60 -23.53
N GLU A 336 -1.15 14.43 -24.55
CA GLU A 336 -1.24 13.34 -25.53
C GLU A 336 -0.98 11.97 -24.88
N ILE A 337 0.05 11.89 -24.02
CA ILE A 337 0.34 10.66 -23.25
C ILE A 337 -0.84 10.33 -22.34
N LEU A 338 -1.40 11.32 -21.65
CA LEU A 338 -2.55 11.11 -20.74
C LEU A 338 -3.79 10.66 -21.51
N ALA A 339 -4.05 11.23 -22.68
CA ALA A 339 -5.15 10.82 -23.55
C ALA A 339 -4.99 9.37 -24.04
N GLU A 340 -3.76 8.97 -24.40
CA GLU A 340 -3.47 7.60 -24.82
C GLU A 340 -3.57 6.59 -23.65
N ILE A 341 -3.15 6.98 -22.44
CA ILE A 341 -3.39 6.20 -21.21
C ILE A 341 -4.90 5.95 -21.02
N ASP A 342 -5.71 6.97 -21.21
CA ASP A 342 -7.17 6.84 -21.06
C ASP A 342 -7.78 5.99 -22.18
N ARG A 343 -7.29 6.11 -23.42
CA ARG A 343 -7.71 5.25 -24.54
C ARG A 343 -7.43 3.78 -24.26
N ILE A 344 -6.22 3.44 -23.79
CA ILE A 344 -5.87 2.05 -23.40
C ILE A 344 -6.80 1.54 -22.31
N ARG A 345 -7.13 2.37 -21.32
CA ARG A 345 -8.07 2.00 -20.26
C ARG A 345 -9.48 1.73 -20.78
N TRP A 346 -9.95 2.52 -21.76
CA TRP A 346 -11.27 2.29 -22.38
C TRP A 346 -11.33 0.94 -23.07
N ASP A 347 -10.26 0.54 -23.73
CA ASP A 347 -10.18 -0.74 -24.47
C ASP A 347 -10.05 -1.94 -23.51
N ILE A 348 -9.26 -1.77 -22.40
CA ILE A 348 -8.98 -2.83 -21.43
C ILE A 348 -9.16 -2.25 -20.01
N ARG A 349 -10.41 -2.19 -19.55
CA ARG A 349 -10.77 -1.52 -18.30
C ARG A 349 -10.36 -2.32 -17.07
N ASP A 350 -9.50 -1.73 -16.23
CA ASP A 350 -9.12 -2.21 -14.90
C ASP A 350 -8.79 -3.72 -14.84
N PRO A 351 -7.91 -4.24 -15.72
CA PRO A 351 -7.69 -5.69 -15.87
C PRO A 351 -7.05 -6.34 -14.65
N ALA A 352 -6.48 -5.54 -13.75
CA ALA A 352 -5.88 -5.97 -12.48
C ALA A 352 -6.62 -5.42 -11.25
N ALA A 353 -7.92 -5.19 -11.38
CA ALA A 353 -8.77 -4.74 -10.27
C ALA A 353 -8.96 -5.83 -9.20
#